data_cc524d69b2a24e4d532a79316488bcc3
#
_entry.id   cc524d69b2a24e4d532a79316488bcc3
#
_cell.length_a   1.000
_cell.length_b   1.000
_cell.length_c   1.000
_cell.angle_alpha   90.00
_cell.angle_beta   90.00
_cell.angle_gamma   90.00
#
_symmetry.space_group_name_H-M   'P 1'
#
loop_
_entity.id
_entity.type
_entity.pdbx_description
1 polymer ?
#
loop_
_entity_poly.entity_id
_entity_poly.type
_entity_poly.pdbx_seq_one_letter_code
_entity_poly.pdbx_strand_id
1 'polypeptide(L)'
;DSPTPTPPPGTPQVWENFAPPQLTPVVEIPPPLTGLTIPEEVQVLAIAGMDREQPYSGRTDAMALVIYHPRLARASLVSIPPDLFGYIPGYTMQRMNIAYAVGGARMMNSAIEYNFGLRPDSYAVFNLDEFRQLIDDLNGINVIVLENIQPYCPLIPPGTVLLNGEQALCYMRLRLGPDERARNRRQQEVLRTVFLRLVEGGNLVRVPELYTAHRESIDSNLTLDQILEAMPLALRLGDPSRIGFFQFGQKELVQWQISQHPQTEVFLPNRPEIGRAHV
;
A
#
# COMPACT_ATOMS: atom_id res chain seq x y z
N ASP A 1 24.96 4.21 -30.82
CA ASP A 1 24.31 3.92 -29.53
C ASP A 1 23.21 2.89 -29.76
N SER A 2 23.48 1.65 -29.37
CA SER A 2 22.49 0.59 -29.44
C SER A 2 21.52 0.75 -28.28
N PRO A 3 20.19 0.66 -28.50
CA PRO A 3 19.24 0.76 -27.40
C PRO A 3 19.43 -0.41 -26.43
N THR A 4 19.51 -0.09 -25.14
CA THR A 4 19.55 -1.10 -24.08
C THR A 4 18.31 -1.99 -24.19
N PRO A 5 18.47 -3.34 -24.22
CA PRO A 5 17.33 -4.23 -24.35
C PRO A 5 16.39 -4.07 -23.16
N THR A 6 15.11 -3.89 -23.44
CA THR A 6 14.05 -3.85 -22.42
C THR A 6 13.99 -5.23 -21.74
N PRO A 7 14.08 -5.31 -20.41
CA PRO A 7 13.97 -6.60 -19.71
C PRO A 7 12.60 -7.23 -19.96
N PRO A 8 12.51 -8.56 -20.02
CA PRO A 8 11.25 -9.26 -20.19
C PRO A 8 10.26 -8.93 -19.06
N PRO A 9 8.94 -8.94 -19.33
CA PRO A 9 7.93 -8.73 -18.30
C PRO A 9 8.07 -9.76 -17.17
N GLY A 10 8.08 -9.30 -15.93
CA GLY A 10 8.17 -10.16 -14.74
C GLY A 10 9.57 -10.29 -14.12
N THR A 11 10.61 -9.69 -14.72
CA THR A 11 11.93 -9.65 -14.07
C THR A 11 11.91 -8.59 -12.97
N PRO A 12 12.25 -8.92 -11.71
CA PRO A 12 12.42 -7.92 -10.67
C PRO A 12 13.42 -6.86 -11.14
N GLN A 13 13.03 -5.60 -11.13
CA GLN A 13 13.96 -4.54 -11.50
C GLN A 13 15.02 -4.44 -10.41
N VAL A 14 16.27 -4.67 -10.76
CA VAL A 14 17.39 -4.55 -9.84
C VAL A 14 17.69 -3.07 -9.63
N TRP A 15 17.15 -2.51 -8.55
CA TRP A 15 17.34 -1.13 -8.14
C TRP A 15 18.62 -0.89 -7.32
N GLU A 16 19.44 -1.92 -7.14
CA GLU A 16 20.58 -1.92 -6.20
C GLU A 16 21.60 -0.81 -6.48
N ASN A 17 21.73 -0.38 -7.72
CA ASN A 17 22.70 0.64 -8.13
C ASN A 17 22.06 1.88 -8.78
N PHE A 18 20.73 2.03 -8.69
CA PHE A 18 20.06 3.18 -9.28
C PHE A 18 20.19 4.40 -8.37
N ALA A 19 20.90 5.43 -8.82
CA ALA A 19 20.91 6.74 -8.20
C ALA A 19 20.10 7.70 -9.07
N PRO A 20 18.85 8.03 -8.66
CA PRO A 20 18.04 8.98 -9.41
C PRO A 20 18.69 10.36 -9.42
N PRO A 21 18.47 11.19 -10.46
CA PRO A 21 18.94 12.54 -10.49
C PRO A 21 18.32 13.35 -9.34
N GLN A 22 19.14 14.06 -8.57
CA GLN A 22 18.63 14.99 -7.56
C GLN A 22 17.97 16.18 -8.26
N LEU A 23 16.71 16.41 -7.93
CA LEU A 23 15.94 17.55 -8.44
C LEU A 23 15.87 18.62 -7.34
N THR A 24 15.86 19.89 -7.75
CA THR A 24 15.65 21.00 -6.81
C THR A 24 14.26 20.90 -6.21
N PRO A 25 14.14 20.82 -4.87
CA PRO A 25 12.84 20.74 -4.23
C PRO A 25 12.01 22.02 -4.47
N VAL A 26 10.73 21.87 -4.75
CA VAL A 26 9.77 22.99 -4.87
C VAL A 26 9.30 23.51 -3.51
N VAL A 27 9.60 22.80 -2.45
CA VAL A 27 9.32 23.11 -1.05
C VAL A 27 10.57 22.78 -0.23
N GLU A 28 10.80 23.54 0.84
CA GLU A 28 11.88 23.22 1.80
C GLU A 28 11.74 21.78 2.30
N ILE A 29 12.85 21.05 2.31
CA ILE A 29 12.89 19.67 2.83
C ILE A 29 12.77 19.73 4.35
N PRO A 30 11.66 19.25 4.92
CA PRO A 30 11.53 19.23 6.37
C PRO A 30 12.50 18.21 6.98
N PRO A 31 12.94 18.36 8.24
CA PRO A 31 13.79 17.35 8.89
C PRO A 31 13.05 16.00 8.97
N PRO A 32 13.75 14.86 9.05
CA PRO A 32 13.12 13.56 9.20
C PRO A 32 12.23 13.53 10.47
N LEU A 33 11.13 12.77 10.40
CA LEU A 33 10.33 12.53 11.61
C LEU A 33 11.09 11.56 12.51
N THR A 34 11.51 12.05 13.67
CA THR A 34 12.25 11.28 14.67
C THR A 34 11.52 11.29 16.02
N GLY A 35 11.91 10.40 16.93
CA GLY A 35 11.38 10.38 18.29
C GLY A 35 10.19 9.46 18.52
N LEU A 36 9.78 8.69 17.51
CA LEU A 36 8.85 7.58 17.73
C LEU A 36 9.58 6.44 18.42
N THR A 37 9.15 6.08 19.60
CA THR A 37 9.63 4.88 20.29
C THR A 37 8.72 3.72 19.92
N ILE A 38 9.16 2.88 18.99
CA ILE A 38 8.44 1.68 18.61
C ILE A 38 8.98 0.53 19.47
N PRO A 39 8.11 -0.24 20.16
CA PRO A 39 8.57 -1.44 20.87
C PRO A 39 9.28 -2.41 19.92
N GLU A 40 10.39 -3.02 20.36
CA GLU A 40 11.20 -3.94 19.54
C GLU A 40 10.40 -5.13 18.95
N GLU A 41 9.32 -5.50 19.62
CA GLU A 41 8.44 -6.60 19.17
C GLU A 41 7.47 -6.19 18.07
N VAL A 42 7.32 -4.88 17.79
CA VAL A 42 6.42 -4.39 16.74
C VAL A 42 7.12 -4.47 15.39
N GLN A 43 6.43 -5.03 14.42
CA GLN A 43 6.91 -5.16 13.05
C GLN A 43 6.04 -4.33 12.09
N VAL A 44 6.66 -3.86 11.02
CA VAL A 44 6.03 -3.01 10.01
C VAL A 44 6.16 -3.65 8.64
N LEU A 45 5.02 -3.93 8.01
CA LEU A 45 4.93 -4.39 6.62
C LEU A 45 4.35 -3.27 5.75
N ALA A 46 5.10 -2.85 4.73
CA ALA A 46 4.60 -1.95 3.70
C ALA A 46 3.92 -2.75 2.59
N ILE A 47 2.67 -2.40 2.28
CA ILE A 47 1.91 -2.97 1.17
C ILE A 47 1.63 -1.87 0.16
N ALA A 48 1.89 -2.14 -1.13
CA ALA A 48 1.60 -1.19 -2.18
C ALA A 48 1.01 -1.88 -3.42
N GLY A 49 0.06 -1.20 -4.06
CA GLY A 49 -0.49 -1.58 -5.35
C GLY A 49 0.07 -0.65 -6.43
N MET A 50 0.66 -1.23 -7.46
CA MET A 50 1.34 -0.52 -8.54
C MET A 50 0.48 -0.49 -9.79
N ASP A 51 0.37 0.70 -10.41
CA ASP A 51 -0.20 0.87 -11.73
C ASP A 51 0.85 0.61 -12.81
N ARG A 52 0.47 -0.15 -13.86
CA ARG A 52 1.34 -0.44 -15.01
C ARG A 52 1.07 0.44 -16.22
N GLU A 53 0.06 1.29 -16.19
CA GLU A 53 -0.28 2.09 -17.36
C GLU A 53 0.83 3.08 -17.71
N GLN A 54 1.34 2.98 -18.92
CA GLN A 54 2.30 3.93 -19.48
C GLN A 54 1.68 5.36 -19.54
N PRO A 55 2.44 6.43 -19.29
CA PRO A 55 3.88 6.51 -19.00
C PRO A 55 4.23 6.42 -17.51
N TYR A 56 3.26 6.14 -16.64
CA TYR A 56 3.39 6.22 -15.18
C TYR A 56 3.58 4.86 -14.51
N SER A 57 4.13 3.88 -15.25
CA SER A 57 4.41 2.55 -14.70
C SER A 57 5.26 2.64 -13.43
N GLY A 58 4.86 1.88 -12.41
CA GLY A 58 5.55 1.83 -11.13
C GLY A 58 5.07 2.83 -10.08
N ARG A 59 4.04 3.64 -10.36
CA ARG A 59 3.39 4.46 -9.32
C ARG A 59 2.55 3.58 -8.41
N THR A 60 2.71 3.80 -7.11
CA THR A 60 1.95 3.06 -6.08
C THR A 60 0.69 3.85 -5.72
N ASP A 61 -0.40 3.64 -6.45
CA ASP A 61 -1.66 4.36 -6.24
C ASP A 61 -2.47 3.86 -5.03
N ALA A 62 -2.05 2.75 -4.44
CA ALA A 62 -2.52 2.27 -3.15
C ALA A 62 -1.31 1.98 -2.27
N MET A 63 -1.24 2.57 -1.09
CA MET A 63 -0.17 2.33 -0.11
C MET A 63 -0.76 2.19 1.28
N ALA A 64 -0.31 1.18 2.00
CA ALA A 64 -0.70 0.95 3.39
C ALA A 64 0.47 0.39 4.20
N LEU A 65 0.48 0.69 5.50
CA LEU A 65 1.36 0.06 6.48
C LEU A 65 0.53 -0.87 7.35
N VAL A 66 0.98 -2.10 7.50
CA VAL A 66 0.50 -3.02 8.53
C VAL A 66 1.51 -3.00 9.66
N ILE A 67 1.13 -2.39 10.77
CA ILE A 67 1.92 -2.29 11.99
C ILE A 67 1.36 -3.35 12.94
N TYR A 68 2.15 -4.33 13.32
CA TYR A 68 1.63 -5.45 14.12
C TYR A 68 2.59 -5.90 15.22
N HIS A 69 1.97 -6.40 16.28
CA HIS A 69 2.67 -6.95 17.44
C HIS A 69 2.42 -8.47 17.50
N PRO A 70 3.41 -9.32 17.14
CA PRO A 70 3.21 -10.76 17.00
C PRO A 70 2.71 -11.43 18.29
N ARG A 71 3.30 -11.10 19.44
CA ARG A 71 2.94 -11.73 20.73
C ARG A 71 1.53 -11.38 21.18
N LEU A 72 1.13 -10.11 21.06
CA LEU A 72 -0.22 -9.66 21.42
C LEU A 72 -1.26 -10.03 20.36
N ALA A 73 -0.85 -10.37 19.16
CA ALA A 73 -1.70 -10.57 17.98
C ALA A 73 -2.66 -9.39 17.81
N ARG A 74 -2.08 -8.22 17.67
CA ARG A 74 -2.78 -6.98 17.34
C ARG A 74 -2.12 -6.36 16.11
N ALA A 75 -2.92 -5.80 15.24
CA ALA A 75 -2.44 -5.12 14.04
C ALA A 75 -3.20 -3.82 13.81
N SER A 76 -2.55 -2.89 13.12
CA SER A 76 -3.12 -1.65 12.63
C SER A 76 -2.83 -1.53 11.14
N LEU A 77 -3.86 -1.32 10.33
CA LEU A 77 -3.72 -1.01 8.91
C LEU A 77 -3.87 0.50 8.71
N VAL A 78 -2.79 1.15 8.30
CA VAL A 78 -2.71 2.60 8.10
C VAL A 78 -2.58 2.89 6.61
N SER A 79 -3.58 3.52 5.99
CA SER A 79 -3.49 3.94 4.58
C SER A 79 -2.68 5.21 4.43
N ILE A 80 -1.72 5.21 3.50
CA ILE A 80 -0.96 6.38 3.11
C ILE A 80 -1.63 6.97 1.85
N PRO A 81 -2.07 8.24 1.88
CA PRO A 81 -2.61 8.88 0.69
C PRO A 81 -1.57 8.93 -0.42
N PRO A 82 -1.88 8.48 -1.67
CA PRO A 82 -0.93 8.46 -2.77
C PRO A 82 -0.49 9.87 -3.18
N ASP A 83 -1.33 10.87 -2.96
CA ASP A 83 -1.06 12.29 -3.24
C ASP A 83 -0.35 13.00 -2.07
N LEU A 84 0.03 12.29 -1.02
CA LEU A 84 0.82 12.84 0.07
C LEU A 84 2.17 13.30 -0.48
N PHE A 85 2.48 14.58 -0.26
CA PHE A 85 3.70 15.20 -0.71
C PHE A 85 4.74 15.15 0.41
N GLY A 86 5.78 14.39 0.20
CA GLY A 86 6.84 14.16 1.16
C GLY A 86 8.22 14.18 0.55
N TYR A 87 9.24 14.12 1.37
CA TYR A 87 10.59 13.99 0.88
C TYR A 87 10.89 12.53 0.51
N ILE A 88 11.36 12.34 -0.71
CA ILE A 88 11.92 11.07 -1.18
C ILE A 88 13.44 11.19 -1.06
N PRO A 89 14.08 10.53 -0.08
CA PRO A 89 15.51 10.65 0.18
C PRO A 89 16.37 10.35 -1.05
N GLY A 90 17.29 11.28 -1.35
CA GLY A 90 18.15 11.17 -2.53
C GLY A 90 17.50 11.59 -3.85
N TYR A 91 16.23 12.03 -3.81
CA TYR A 91 15.54 12.51 -5.01
C TYR A 91 15.01 13.93 -4.83
N THR A 92 13.81 14.14 -4.29
CA THR A 92 13.22 15.48 -4.07
C THR A 92 12.00 15.42 -3.17
N MET A 93 11.41 16.59 -2.89
CA MET A 93 10.02 16.71 -2.41
C MET A 93 9.06 16.37 -3.53
N GLN A 94 8.27 15.31 -3.38
CA GLN A 94 7.34 14.83 -4.41
C GLN A 94 6.21 13.98 -3.79
N ARG A 95 5.20 13.61 -4.58
CA ARG A 95 4.18 12.66 -4.14
C ARG A 95 4.82 11.32 -3.77
N MET A 96 4.40 10.78 -2.63
CA MET A 96 4.95 9.52 -2.11
C MET A 96 4.78 8.34 -3.08
N ASN A 97 3.73 8.37 -3.88
CA ASN A 97 3.40 7.28 -4.82
C ASN A 97 4.42 7.09 -5.96
N ILE A 98 5.36 8.02 -6.17
CA ILE A 98 6.41 7.84 -7.17
C ILE A 98 7.71 7.26 -6.59
N ALA A 99 7.83 7.16 -5.27
CA ALA A 99 9.07 6.70 -4.65
C ALA A 99 9.49 5.30 -5.15
N TYR A 100 8.52 4.39 -5.30
CA TYR A 100 8.78 3.07 -5.85
C TYR A 100 9.20 3.13 -7.33
N ALA A 101 8.56 3.96 -8.15
CA ALA A 101 8.91 4.12 -9.57
C ALA A 101 10.33 4.67 -9.78
N VAL A 102 10.83 5.48 -8.83
CA VAL A 102 12.14 6.12 -8.91
C VAL A 102 13.26 5.20 -8.43
N GLY A 103 13.05 4.41 -7.38
CA GLY A 103 14.13 3.62 -6.77
C GLY A 103 13.66 2.33 -6.08
N GLY A 104 12.53 1.77 -6.53
CA GLY A 104 12.00 0.50 -6.05
C GLY A 104 11.61 0.51 -4.57
N ALA A 105 11.51 -0.66 -3.99
CA ALA A 105 11.11 -0.85 -2.60
C ALA A 105 12.07 -0.14 -1.62
N ARG A 106 13.37 -0.09 -1.93
CA ARG A 106 14.35 0.60 -1.08
C ARG A 106 14.01 2.08 -0.92
N MET A 107 13.72 2.78 -2.01
CA MET A 107 13.40 4.21 -1.96
C MET A 107 12.01 4.44 -1.36
N MET A 108 11.04 3.59 -1.66
CA MET A 108 9.72 3.64 -1.02
C MET A 108 9.84 3.51 0.52
N ASN A 109 10.58 2.51 1.01
CA ASN A 109 10.78 2.30 2.44
C ASN A 109 11.55 3.46 3.09
N SER A 110 12.59 4.00 2.41
CA SER A 110 13.32 5.18 2.90
C SER A 110 12.43 6.42 2.97
N ALA A 111 11.53 6.60 2.01
CA ALA A 111 10.57 7.71 2.04
C ALA A 111 9.54 7.55 3.18
N ILE A 112 9.08 6.32 3.45
CA ILE A 112 8.21 6.01 4.59
C ILE A 112 8.94 6.33 5.90
N GLU A 113 10.16 5.83 6.07
CA GLU A 113 10.98 6.07 7.26
C GLU A 113 11.20 7.56 7.50
N TYR A 114 11.57 8.31 6.47
CA TYR A 114 11.85 9.74 6.59
C TYR A 114 10.62 10.55 7.00
N ASN A 115 9.48 10.28 6.37
CA ASN A 115 8.28 11.10 6.55
C ASN A 115 7.42 10.67 7.74
N PHE A 116 7.49 9.41 8.16
CA PHE A 116 6.65 8.85 9.25
C PHE A 116 7.44 8.32 10.44
N GLY A 117 8.77 8.27 10.37
CA GLY A 117 9.61 7.70 11.44
C GLY A 117 9.45 6.19 11.61
N LEU A 118 8.81 5.51 10.66
CA LEU A 118 8.53 4.08 10.66
C LEU A 118 9.32 3.40 9.56
N ARG A 119 10.29 2.57 9.91
CA ARG A 119 11.03 1.78 8.94
C ARG A 119 10.29 0.47 8.70
N PRO A 120 9.83 0.17 7.46
CA PRO A 120 9.27 -1.13 7.15
C PRO A 120 10.34 -2.24 7.25
N ASP A 121 10.02 -3.32 8.00
CA ASP A 121 10.83 -4.53 8.10
C ASP A 121 10.66 -5.40 6.85
N SER A 122 9.43 -5.39 6.34
CA SER A 122 9.02 -6.15 5.16
C SER A 122 8.19 -5.31 4.21
N TYR A 123 8.14 -5.74 2.95
CA TYR A 123 7.30 -5.10 1.95
C TYR A 123 6.71 -6.13 0.98
N ALA A 124 5.57 -5.76 0.37
CA ALA A 124 4.97 -6.45 -0.75
C ALA A 124 4.35 -5.42 -1.71
N VAL A 125 4.84 -5.40 -2.94
CA VAL A 125 4.34 -4.52 -4.01
C VAL A 125 3.69 -5.38 -5.07
N PHE A 126 2.39 -5.18 -5.23
CA PHE A 126 1.56 -5.90 -6.17
C PHE A 126 1.33 -5.08 -7.42
N ASN A 127 1.41 -5.72 -8.56
CA ASN A 127 0.76 -5.24 -9.75
C ASN A 127 -0.76 -5.47 -9.62
N LEU A 128 -1.56 -4.57 -10.14
CA LEU A 128 -3.02 -4.67 -10.08
C LEU A 128 -3.56 -5.93 -10.77
N ASP A 129 -2.95 -6.37 -11.88
CA ASP A 129 -3.34 -7.60 -12.56
C ASP A 129 -3.06 -8.84 -11.70
N GLU A 130 -1.92 -8.88 -11.03
CA GLU A 130 -1.58 -9.97 -10.11
C GLU A 130 -2.51 -9.99 -8.89
N PHE A 131 -2.83 -8.81 -8.37
CA PHE A 131 -3.79 -8.71 -7.28
C PHE A 131 -5.18 -9.22 -7.68
N ARG A 132 -5.60 -8.93 -8.92
CA ARG A 132 -6.82 -9.47 -9.51
C ARG A 132 -6.79 -11.01 -9.54
N GLN A 133 -5.70 -11.58 -10.06
CA GLN A 133 -5.54 -13.03 -10.14
C GLN A 133 -5.52 -13.70 -8.76
N LEU A 134 -4.83 -13.10 -7.79
CA LEU A 134 -4.85 -13.59 -6.40
C LEU A 134 -6.27 -13.67 -5.84
N ILE A 135 -7.11 -12.66 -6.09
CA ILE A 135 -8.51 -12.68 -5.66
C ILE A 135 -9.29 -13.81 -6.37
N ASP A 136 -9.06 -14.01 -7.66
CA ASP A 136 -9.71 -15.07 -8.43
C ASP A 136 -9.27 -16.46 -7.92
N ASP A 137 -8.00 -16.66 -7.61
CA ASP A 137 -7.47 -17.90 -7.03
C ASP A 137 -8.02 -18.20 -5.62
N LEU A 138 -8.43 -17.17 -4.89
CA LEU A 138 -9.15 -17.29 -3.63
C LEU A 138 -10.66 -17.55 -3.81
N ASN A 139 -11.14 -17.70 -5.04
CA ASN A 139 -12.55 -17.80 -5.40
C ASN A 139 -13.38 -16.57 -4.95
N GLY A 140 -12.80 -15.40 -5.07
CA GLY A 140 -13.42 -14.13 -4.75
C GLY A 140 -13.41 -13.76 -3.26
N ILE A 141 -13.83 -12.53 -2.99
CA ILE A 141 -13.89 -11.93 -1.66
C ILE A 141 -15.27 -11.36 -1.37
N ASN A 142 -15.75 -11.48 -0.14
CA ASN A 142 -17.04 -10.92 0.28
C ASN A 142 -16.86 -9.51 0.82
N VAL A 143 -17.45 -8.50 0.20
CA VAL A 143 -17.46 -7.12 0.67
C VAL A 143 -18.88 -6.63 0.95
N ILE A 144 -19.00 -5.62 1.81
CA ILE A 144 -20.29 -4.97 2.09
C ILE A 144 -20.32 -3.63 1.36
N VAL A 145 -21.02 -3.58 0.24
CA VAL A 145 -21.19 -2.38 -0.57
C VAL A 145 -22.31 -1.52 -0.01
N LEU A 146 -21.96 -0.41 0.62
CA LEU A 146 -22.91 0.49 1.29
C LEU A 146 -23.57 1.49 0.34
N GLU A 147 -22.90 1.82 -0.76
CA GLU A 147 -23.30 2.85 -1.70
C GLU A 147 -23.78 2.23 -3.03
N ASN A 148 -24.69 2.89 -3.74
CA ASN A 148 -25.01 2.47 -5.10
C ASN A 148 -23.88 2.90 -6.06
N ILE A 149 -23.03 1.97 -6.41
CA ILE A 149 -21.88 2.16 -7.32
C ILE A 149 -22.09 1.58 -8.71
N GLN A 150 -23.28 1.01 -8.99
CA GLN A 150 -23.60 0.41 -10.29
C GLN A 150 -23.43 1.34 -11.50
N PRO A 151 -23.61 2.69 -11.40
CA PRO A 151 -23.30 3.59 -12.51
C PRO A 151 -21.84 3.57 -12.97
N TYR A 152 -20.92 3.13 -12.11
CA TYR A 152 -19.47 3.08 -12.36
C TYR A 152 -18.92 1.65 -12.40
N CYS A 153 -19.46 0.78 -11.56
CA CYS A 153 -19.13 -0.64 -11.48
C CYS A 153 -20.45 -1.46 -11.66
N PRO A 154 -20.94 -1.65 -12.90
CA PRO A 154 -22.31 -2.12 -13.16
C PRO A 154 -22.66 -3.48 -12.57
N LEU A 155 -21.64 -4.34 -12.38
CA LEU A 155 -21.83 -5.70 -11.86
C LEU A 155 -21.78 -5.80 -10.32
N ILE A 156 -21.75 -4.64 -9.63
CA ILE A 156 -21.63 -4.61 -8.16
C ILE A 156 -22.86 -3.92 -7.56
N PRO A 157 -23.89 -4.69 -7.14
CA PRO A 157 -25.06 -4.15 -6.46
C PRO A 157 -24.73 -3.75 -5.00
N PRO A 158 -25.52 -2.90 -4.36
CA PRO A 158 -25.45 -2.66 -2.93
C PRO A 158 -25.73 -3.94 -2.12
N GLY A 159 -25.14 -4.05 -0.93
CA GLY A 159 -25.29 -5.18 -0.01
C GLY A 159 -24.03 -6.03 0.11
N THR A 160 -24.17 -7.23 0.63
CA THR A 160 -23.07 -8.19 0.71
C THR A 160 -22.89 -8.88 -0.64
N VAL A 161 -21.74 -8.68 -1.26
CA VAL A 161 -21.44 -9.15 -2.62
C VAL A 161 -20.13 -9.93 -2.62
N LEU A 162 -20.16 -11.10 -3.31
CA LEU A 162 -18.92 -11.81 -3.64
C LEU A 162 -18.32 -11.16 -4.90
N LEU A 163 -17.16 -10.52 -4.75
CA LEU A 163 -16.44 -9.90 -5.84
C LEU A 163 -15.38 -10.85 -6.38
N ASN A 164 -15.30 -11.01 -7.69
CA ASN A 164 -14.14 -11.55 -8.35
C ASN A 164 -13.03 -10.49 -8.46
N GLY A 165 -11.88 -10.84 -9.02
CA GLY A 165 -10.72 -9.94 -9.10
C GLY A 165 -11.00 -8.66 -9.87
N GLU A 166 -11.70 -8.73 -11.02
CA GLU A 166 -12.05 -7.56 -11.82
C GLU A 166 -13.01 -6.62 -11.08
N GLN A 167 -14.02 -7.18 -10.44
CA GLN A 167 -14.96 -6.41 -9.62
C GLN A 167 -14.29 -5.78 -8.42
N ALA A 168 -13.36 -6.48 -7.77
CA ALA A 168 -12.59 -5.94 -6.65
C ALA A 168 -11.71 -4.76 -7.08
N LEU A 169 -11.05 -4.83 -8.25
CA LEU A 169 -10.30 -3.71 -8.80
C LEU A 169 -11.20 -2.52 -9.13
N CYS A 170 -12.37 -2.75 -9.76
CA CYS A 170 -13.34 -1.67 -9.97
C CYS A 170 -13.72 -0.98 -8.65
N TYR A 171 -14.04 -1.76 -7.63
CA TYR A 171 -14.42 -1.27 -6.31
C TYR A 171 -13.32 -0.46 -5.62
N MET A 172 -12.06 -0.93 -5.68
CA MET A 172 -10.91 -0.26 -5.08
C MET A 172 -10.50 1.02 -5.78
N ARG A 173 -10.65 1.08 -7.11
CA ARG A 173 -10.24 2.22 -7.95
C ARG A 173 -11.28 3.33 -7.99
N LEU A 174 -12.52 3.05 -7.59
CA LEU A 174 -13.64 3.97 -7.72
C LEU A 174 -13.42 5.26 -6.92
N ARG A 175 -13.56 6.39 -7.62
CA ARG A 175 -13.54 7.73 -7.04
C ARG A 175 -14.95 8.34 -7.13
N LEU A 176 -15.62 8.46 -6.00
CA LEU A 176 -16.93 9.11 -5.88
C LEU A 176 -16.73 10.51 -5.28
N GLY A 177 -16.41 11.47 -6.13
CA GLY A 177 -16.12 12.85 -5.71
C GLY A 177 -14.66 13.05 -5.24
N PRO A 178 -14.35 14.21 -4.64
CA PRO A 178 -12.99 14.62 -4.27
C PRO A 178 -12.47 13.96 -2.99
N ASP A 179 -13.31 13.24 -2.24
CA ASP A 179 -12.92 12.64 -0.95
C ASP A 179 -12.19 11.30 -1.16
N GLU A 180 -10.88 11.34 -1.08
CA GLU A 180 -10.00 10.16 -1.13
C GLU A 180 -10.24 9.16 0.02
N ARG A 181 -10.83 9.59 1.13
CA ARG A 181 -11.10 8.73 2.30
C ARG A 181 -12.04 7.59 1.97
N ALA A 182 -13.04 7.82 1.12
CA ALA A 182 -13.95 6.77 0.68
C ALA A 182 -13.22 5.70 -0.16
N ARG A 183 -12.28 6.11 -1.03
CA ARG A 183 -11.43 5.18 -1.78
C ARG A 183 -10.51 4.39 -0.84
N ASN A 184 -9.84 5.06 0.09
CA ASN A 184 -8.95 4.41 1.05
C ASN A 184 -9.70 3.38 1.93
N ARG A 185 -10.94 3.67 2.34
CA ARG A 185 -11.79 2.69 3.06
C ARG A 185 -12.05 1.44 2.22
N ARG A 186 -12.41 1.60 0.94
CA ARG A 186 -12.63 0.46 0.05
C ARG A 186 -11.36 -0.37 -0.14
N GLN A 187 -10.20 0.29 -0.30
CA GLN A 187 -8.91 -0.40 -0.36
C GLN A 187 -8.61 -1.16 0.93
N GLN A 188 -8.82 -0.56 2.11
CA GLN A 188 -8.66 -1.23 3.39
C GLN A 188 -9.62 -2.42 3.55
N GLU A 189 -10.88 -2.25 3.15
CA GLU A 189 -11.87 -3.32 3.19
C GLU A 189 -11.46 -4.50 2.32
N VAL A 190 -11.02 -4.25 1.09
CA VAL A 190 -10.55 -5.30 0.19
C VAL A 190 -9.32 -6.00 0.76
N LEU A 191 -8.29 -5.26 1.22
CA LEU A 191 -7.12 -5.87 1.84
C LEU A 191 -7.49 -6.73 3.06
N ARG A 192 -8.36 -6.21 3.92
CA ARG A 192 -8.88 -6.96 5.06
C ARG A 192 -9.60 -8.24 4.62
N THR A 193 -10.43 -8.15 3.62
CA THR A 193 -11.26 -9.28 3.17
C THR A 193 -10.41 -10.34 2.47
N VAL A 194 -9.39 -9.95 1.69
CA VAL A 194 -8.38 -10.86 1.15
C VAL A 194 -7.66 -11.60 2.29
N PHE A 195 -7.21 -10.88 3.32
CA PHE A 195 -6.59 -11.49 4.48
C PHE A 195 -7.53 -12.47 5.19
N LEU A 196 -8.76 -12.08 5.47
CA LEU A 196 -9.75 -12.96 6.10
C LEU A 196 -10.03 -14.19 5.24
N ARG A 197 -10.12 -14.02 3.91
CA ARG A 197 -10.32 -15.14 2.99
C ARG A 197 -9.17 -16.13 3.00
N LEU A 198 -7.92 -15.65 3.19
CA LEU A 198 -6.75 -16.50 3.36
C LEU A 198 -6.79 -17.29 4.68
N VAL A 199 -7.24 -16.69 5.78
CA VAL A 199 -7.24 -17.35 7.09
C VAL A 199 -8.48 -18.20 7.34
N GLU A 200 -9.56 -17.99 6.60
CA GLU A 200 -10.83 -18.73 6.72
C GLU A 200 -10.85 -20.00 5.85
N GLY A 201 -11.72 -20.94 6.23
CA GLY A 201 -12.12 -22.08 5.39
C GLY A 201 -11.00 -23.05 5.00
N GLY A 202 -9.88 -23.07 5.71
CA GLY A 202 -8.76 -23.96 5.40
C GLY A 202 -7.86 -23.45 4.26
N ASN A 203 -8.04 -22.23 3.78
CA ASN A 203 -7.21 -21.66 2.70
C ASN A 203 -5.73 -21.48 3.10
N LEU A 204 -5.41 -21.46 4.40
CA LEU A 204 -4.02 -21.41 4.86
C LEU A 204 -3.17 -22.58 4.36
N VAL A 205 -3.75 -23.75 4.13
CA VAL A 205 -3.02 -24.90 3.54
C VAL A 205 -2.62 -24.64 2.08
N ARG A 206 -3.28 -23.69 1.41
CA ARG A 206 -2.97 -23.28 0.03
C ARG A 206 -1.91 -22.18 -0.06
N VAL A 207 -1.47 -21.62 1.08
CA VAL A 207 -0.46 -20.53 1.10
C VAL A 207 0.81 -20.89 0.34
N PRO A 208 1.40 -22.11 0.47
CA PRO A 208 2.58 -22.47 -0.33
C PRO A 208 2.32 -22.51 -1.84
N GLU A 209 1.13 -22.99 -2.26
CA GLU A 209 0.70 -22.99 -3.65
C GLU A 209 0.57 -21.56 -4.20
N LEU A 210 -0.18 -20.70 -3.49
CA LEU A 210 -0.39 -19.30 -3.84
C LEU A 210 0.94 -18.52 -3.87
N TYR A 211 1.81 -18.74 -2.87
CA TYR A 211 3.14 -18.13 -2.86
C TYR A 211 3.93 -18.52 -4.10
N THR A 212 3.95 -19.79 -4.46
CA THR A 212 4.67 -20.29 -5.64
C THR A 212 4.11 -19.72 -6.93
N ALA A 213 2.78 -19.60 -7.02
CA ALA A 213 2.10 -19.06 -8.21
C ALA A 213 2.39 -17.57 -8.43
N HIS A 214 2.49 -16.78 -7.36
CA HIS A 214 2.54 -15.32 -7.46
C HIS A 214 3.90 -14.69 -7.11
N ARG A 215 4.87 -15.47 -6.56
CA ARG A 215 6.15 -14.92 -6.05
C ARG A 215 6.99 -14.16 -7.09
N GLU A 216 6.89 -14.53 -8.37
CA GLU A 216 7.67 -13.89 -9.44
C GLU A 216 7.04 -12.58 -9.91
N SER A 217 5.77 -12.38 -9.61
CA SER A 217 4.98 -11.23 -10.04
C SER A 217 4.79 -10.20 -8.91
N ILE A 218 5.09 -10.58 -7.67
CA ILE A 218 5.03 -9.72 -6.49
C ILE A 218 6.45 -9.36 -6.08
N ASP A 219 6.78 -8.06 -6.11
CA ASP A 219 8.06 -7.58 -5.54
C ASP A 219 7.95 -7.57 -4.01
N SER A 220 8.64 -8.50 -3.36
CA SER A 220 8.58 -8.67 -1.91
C SER A 220 9.89 -9.25 -1.37
N ASN A 221 10.24 -8.86 -0.14
CA ASN A 221 11.32 -9.48 0.61
C ASN A 221 10.84 -10.61 1.55
N LEU A 222 9.54 -10.94 1.52
CA LEU A 222 8.98 -12.02 2.32
C LEU A 222 9.31 -13.38 1.70
N THR A 223 9.89 -14.28 2.49
CA THR A 223 10.12 -15.67 2.09
C THR A 223 8.93 -16.55 2.49
N LEU A 224 8.82 -17.72 1.85
CA LEU A 224 7.78 -18.70 2.22
C LEU A 224 7.88 -19.10 3.68
N ASP A 225 9.10 -19.33 4.19
CA ASP A 225 9.32 -19.72 5.58
C ASP A 225 8.80 -18.66 6.56
N GLN A 226 9.09 -17.37 6.30
CA GLN A 226 8.57 -16.27 7.12
C GLN A 226 7.03 -16.20 7.09
N ILE A 227 6.42 -16.45 5.93
CA ILE A 227 4.96 -16.50 5.80
C ILE A 227 4.39 -17.68 6.59
N LEU A 228 5.01 -18.85 6.50
CA LEU A 228 4.57 -20.03 7.25
C LEU A 228 4.73 -19.85 8.77
N GLU A 229 5.82 -19.24 9.22
CA GLU A 229 6.03 -18.88 10.63
C GLU A 229 4.99 -17.88 11.14
N ALA A 230 4.48 -17.00 10.27
CA ALA A 230 3.45 -16.05 10.62
C ALA A 230 2.01 -16.65 10.64
N MET A 231 1.79 -17.87 10.15
CA MET A 231 0.45 -18.47 10.09
C MET A 231 -0.29 -18.53 11.44
N PRO A 232 0.35 -18.92 12.57
CA PRO A 232 -0.32 -18.89 13.87
C PRO A 232 -0.77 -17.49 14.29
N LEU A 233 0.01 -16.45 13.94
CA LEU A 233 -0.37 -15.07 14.15
C LEU A 233 -1.56 -14.69 13.25
N ALA A 234 -1.51 -15.05 11.96
CA ALA A 234 -2.58 -14.79 11.00
C ALA A 234 -3.92 -15.37 11.47
N LEU A 235 -3.93 -16.62 11.99
CA LEU A 235 -5.13 -17.22 12.58
C LEU A 235 -5.71 -16.39 13.74
N ARG A 236 -4.85 -15.87 14.61
CA ARG A 236 -5.28 -15.04 15.74
C ARG A 236 -5.80 -13.67 15.27
N LEU A 237 -5.20 -13.11 14.22
CA LEU A 237 -5.65 -11.85 13.59
C LEU A 237 -6.92 -12.03 12.75
N GLY A 238 -7.37 -13.25 12.50
CA GLY A 238 -8.68 -13.54 11.91
C GLY A 238 -9.86 -13.00 12.73
N ASP A 239 -9.65 -12.75 14.04
CA ASP A 239 -10.61 -12.02 14.88
C ASP A 239 -10.59 -10.52 14.50
N PRO A 240 -11.72 -9.98 13.96
CA PRO A 240 -11.78 -8.59 13.49
C PRO A 240 -11.48 -7.53 14.56
N SER A 241 -11.68 -7.86 15.83
CA SER A 241 -11.41 -6.95 16.96
C SER A 241 -9.92 -6.70 17.20
N ARG A 242 -9.05 -7.48 16.54
CA ARG A 242 -7.60 -7.42 16.68
C ARG A 242 -6.92 -6.52 15.64
N ILE A 243 -7.68 -6.06 14.64
CA ILE A 243 -7.15 -5.20 13.57
C ILE A 243 -7.83 -3.84 13.63
N GLY A 244 -7.04 -2.79 13.89
CA GLY A 244 -7.47 -1.41 13.78
C GLY A 244 -7.28 -0.87 12.35
N PHE A 245 -8.14 0.06 11.92
CA PHE A 245 -8.08 0.70 10.61
C PHE A 245 -7.93 2.20 10.78
N PHE A 246 -6.88 2.76 10.21
CA PHE A 246 -6.54 4.17 10.36
C PHE A 246 -6.32 4.82 9.00
N GLN A 247 -6.71 6.08 8.91
CA GLN A 247 -6.51 6.92 7.74
C GLN A 247 -6.07 8.30 8.21
N PHE A 248 -5.22 8.94 7.45
CA PHE A 248 -4.88 10.34 7.70
C PHE A 248 -6.12 11.22 7.48
N GLY A 249 -6.46 11.99 8.49
CA GLY A 249 -7.57 12.94 8.47
C GLY A 249 -7.11 14.39 8.24
N GLN A 250 -8.04 15.33 8.42
CA GLN A 250 -7.76 16.77 8.24
C GLN A 250 -6.77 17.33 9.27
N LYS A 251 -6.59 16.66 10.40
CA LYS A 251 -5.62 17.09 11.42
C LYS A 251 -4.20 16.70 11.04
N GLU A 252 -4.05 15.53 10.43
CA GLU A 252 -2.76 14.96 10.04
C GLU A 252 -2.29 15.43 8.67
N LEU A 253 -3.16 16.08 7.88
CA LEU A 253 -2.89 16.53 6.52
C LEU A 253 -3.17 18.03 6.37
N VAL A 254 -2.25 18.73 5.73
CA VAL A 254 -2.43 20.12 5.30
C VAL A 254 -2.53 20.15 3.79
N GLN A 255 -3.65 20.66 3.26
CA GLN A 255 -3.82 20.87 1.84
C GLN A 255 -2.88 21.98 1.38
N TRP A 256 -2.17 21.74 0.28
CA TRP A 256 -1.21 22.68 -0.27
C TRP A 256 -1.25 22.69 -1.80
N GLN A 257 -1.10 23.87 -2.38
CA GLN A 257 -1.02 24.05 -3.84
C GLN A 257 0.42 24.27 -4.27
N ILE A 258 0.86 23.53 -5.28
CA ILE A 258 2.20 23.70 -5.84
C ILE A 258 2.21 25.04 -6.61
N SER A 259 2.98 26.02 -6.12
CA SER A 259 3.00 27.39 -6.66
C SER A 259 3.33 27.47 -8.16
N GLN A 260 4.12 26.55 -8.67
CA GLN A 260 4.46 26.45 -10.10
C GLN A 260 3.37 25.76 -10.94
N HIS A 261 2.44 25.06 -10.29
CA HIS A 261 1.31 24.36 -10.90
C HIS A 261 0.06 24.55 -10.04
N PRO A 262 -0.56 25.73 -10.04
CA PRO A 262 -1.63 26.11 -9.10
C PRO A 262 -2.89 25.23 -9.21
N GLN A 263 -3.05 24.45 -10.26
CA GLN A 263 -4.13 23.47 -10.41
C GLN A 263 -3.80 22.12 -9.75
N THR A 264 -2.59 21.95 -9.23
CA THR A 264 -2.15 20.69 -8.62
C THR A 264 -2.18 20.82 -7.10
N GLU A 265 -3.21 20.25 -6.49
CA GLU A 265 -3.32 20.12 -5.06
C GLU A 265 -2.60 18.88 -4.58
N VAL A 266 -1.92 18.98 -3.45
CA VAL A 266 -1.26 17.88 -2.75
C VAL A 266 -1.49 18.02 -1.25
N PHE A 267 -1.26 16.95 -0.50
CA PHE A 267 -1.32 16.97 0.95
C PHE A 267 0.09 16.95 1.53
N LEU A 268 0.38 17.90 2.41
CA LEU A 268 1.59 17.89 3.22
C LEU A 268 1.28 17.20 4.56
N PRO A 269 2.20 16.37 5.08
CA PRO A 269 2.02 15.76 6.40
C PRO A 269 2.10 16.82 7.51
N ASN A 270 1.09 16.88 8.36
CA ASN A 270 1.14 17.64 9.60
C ASN A 270 1.90 16.82 10.66
N ARG A 271 3.22 16.87 10.61
CA ARG A 271 4.11 16.02 11.38
C ARG A 271 3.90 16.04 12.89
N PRO A 272 3.62 17.21 13.54
CA PRO A 272 3.27 17.24 14.96
C PRO A 272 2.05 16.39 15.32
N GLU A 273 1.05 16.35 14.46
CA GLU A 273 -0.17 15.56 14.70
C GLU A 273 0.03 14.08 14.35
N ILE A 274 0.79 13.77 13.30
CA ILE A 274 1.16 12.38 12.95
C ILE A 274 1.93 11.74 14.10
N GLY A 275 2.87 12.45 14.72
CA GLY A 275 3.61 11.97 15.88
C GLY A 275 2.74 11.69 17.11
N ARG A 276 1.61 12.39 17.27
CA ARG A 276 0.66 12.17 18.38
C ARG A 276 -0.29 11.01 18.16
N ALA A 277 -0.58 10.67 16.91
CA ALA A 277 -1.49 9.58 16.57
C ALA A 277 -0.90 8.17 16.86
N HIS A 278 0.38 8.11 17.22
CA HIS A 278 1.10 6.88 17.51
C HIS A 278 1.41 6.66 19.01
N VAL A 279 0.91 7.54 19.88
CA VAL A 279 1.09 7.42 21.35
C VAL A 279 -0.11 6.77 22.01
#